data_109dd14c870faf26ba605545ff276514
#
_entry.id   109dd14c870faf26ba605545ff276514
#
_cell.length_a   1.000
_cell.length_b   1.000
_cell.length_c   1.000
_cell.angle_alpha   90.00
_cell.angle_beta   90.00
_cell.angle_gamma   90.00
#
_symmetry.space_group_name_H-M   'P 1'
#
loop_
_entity.id
_entity.type
_entity.pdbx_description
1 polymer ?
#
loop_
_entity_poly.entity_id
_entity_poly.type
_entity_poly.pdbx_seq_one_letter_code
_entity_poly.pdbx_strand_id
1 'polypeptide(L)'
;MNAKRGYVPEDEKNFSSAALEKMRTASRHIEFLINEGYDLKQAATFVGNHFLLSERQRLAIMRSLATKEQLVERSRKEVSSVSGRTVYIDGFNIIITLEVLLCDSILFSCMDGTIRDLAALRGTYRIIPETKGAVQLLLKTLQEMDVQAAHILLDEPVSNSGRLKALIAEIGEAYPLGLDIQIQRDVDRTLWEQENVITTDSVILDHCVSWVNINAKCMTRLGKTALNVWN
;
A
#
# COMPACT_ATOMS: atom_id res chain seq x y z
N MET A 1 -3.58 25.63 -6.25
CA MET A 1 -2.63 24.63 -5.68
C MET A 1 -3.02 23.27 -6.20
N ASN A 2 -2.12 22.56 -6.87
CA ASN A 2 -2.40 21.17 -7.21
C ASN A 2 -2.52 20.36 -5.92
N ALA A 3 -3.64 19.66 -5.75
CA ALA A 3 -3.87 18.84 -4.57
C ALA A 3 -2.84 17.68 -4.57
N LYS A 4 -1.93 17.68 -3.63
CA LYS A 4 -0.97 16.58 -3.44
C LYS A 4 -1.71 15.35 -2.94
N ARG A 5 -1.54 14.20 -3.60
CA ARG A 5 -2.13 12.93 -3.18
C ARG A 5 -1.70 12.57 -1.75
N GLY A 6 -2.66 12.24 -0.90
CA GLY A 6 -2.38 11.82 0.47
C GLY A 6 -2.08 12.92 1.48
N TYR A 7 -1.83 14.16 1.04
CA TYR A 7 -1.53 15.27 1.93
C TYR A 7 -2.80 15.86 2.55
N VAL A 8 -2.74 16.11 3.85
CA VAL A 8 -3.73 16.89 4.62
C VAL A 8 -2.95 17.88 5.50
N PRO A 9 -3.36 19.15 5.58
CA PRO A 9 -2.64 20.16 6.39
C PRO A 9 -2.46 19.75 7.85
N GLU A 10 -3.43 19.03 8.41
CA GLU A 10 -3.43 18.55 9.79
C GLU A 10 -2.35 17.48 10.05
N ASP A 11 -1.72 16.92 9.01
CA ASP A 11 -0.70 15.88 9.16
C ASP A 11 0.56 16.38 9.86
N GLU A 12 0.92 17.67 9.72
CA GLU A 12 2.03 18.28 10.46
C GLU A 12 1.81 18.17 11.99
N LYS A 13 0.57 18.35 12.43
CA LYS A 13 0.19 18.21 13.85
C LYS A 13 -0.01 16.74 14.22
N ASN A 14 -0.71 15.97 13.39
CA ASN A 14 -1.06 14.58 13.65
C ASN A 14 0.17 13.69 13.81
N PHE A 15 1.25 14.00 13.09
CA PHE A 15 2.47 13.19 13.04
C PHE A 15 3.71 13.94 13.52
N SER A 16 3.53 14.97 14.37
CA SER A 16 4.63 15.63 15.08
C SER A 16 5.34 14.65 16.02
N SER A 17 6.57 14.94 16.41
CA SER A 17 7.37 14.07 17.29
C SER A 17 6.63 13.67 18.58
N ALA A 18 5.98 14.64 19.24
CA ALA A 18 5.18 14.37 20.44
C ALA A 18 3.95 13.49 20.14
N ALA A 19 3.33 13.66 18.97
CA ALA A 19 2.20 12.83 18.54
C ALA A 19 2.67 11.39 18.25
N LEU A 20 3.84 11.22 17.62
CA LEU A 20 4.41 9.90 17.31
C LEU A 20 4.73 9.11 18.58
N GLU A 21 5.29 9.72 19.64
CA GLU A 21 5.51 9.04 20.92
C GLU A 21 4.21 8.51 21.52
N LYS A 22 3.18 9.35 21.53
CA LYS A 22 1.84 8.96 22.00
C LYS A 22 1.26 7.83 21.15
N MET A 23 1.40 7.90 19.82
CA MET A 23 0.92 6.87 18.91
C MET A 23 1.63 5.54 19.11
N ARG A 24 2.95 5.53 19.28
CA ARG A 24 3.73 4.31 19.59
C ARG A 24 3.27 3.64 20.88
N THR A 25 2.99 4.43 21.91
CA THR A 25 2.43 3.89 23.15
C THR A 25 1.05 3.28 22.93
N ALA A 26 0.17 3.97 22.21
CA ALA A 26 -1.15 3.45 21.85
C ALA A 26 -1.04 2.19 20.99
N SER A 27 -0.11 2.15 20.04
CA SER A 27 0.13 0.99 19.18
C SER A 27 0.49 -0.26 19.95
N ARG A 28 1.36 -0.15 20.97
CA ARG A 28 1.70 -1.29 21.85
C ARG A 28 0.47 -1.83 22.59
N HIS A 29 -0.43 -0.94 23.05
CA HIS A 29 -1.67 -1.39 23.70
C HIS A 29 -2.61 -2.08 22.71
N ILE A 30 -2.73 -1.53 21.49
CA ILE A 30 -3.58 -2.13 20.45
C ILE A 30 -2.99 -3.47 19.99
N GLU A 31 -1.67 -3.54 19.79
CA GLU A 31 -0.97 -4.78 19.43
C GLU A 31 -1.20 -5.88 20.46
N PHE A 32 -1.10 -5.56 21.75
CA PHE A 32 -1.42 -6.51 22.83
C PHE A 32 -2.86 -7.03 22.67
N LEU A 33 -3.84 -6.14 22.53
CA LEU A 33 -5.24 -6.52 22.44
C LEU A 33 -5.54 -7.40 21.21
N ILE A 34 -5.01 -7.05 20.04
CA ILE A 34 -5.26 -7.86 18.84
C ILE A 34 -4.61 -9.25 18.91
N ASN A 35 -3.49 -9.39 19.61
CA ASN A 35 -2.87 -10.68 19.87
C ASN A 35 -3.63 -11.52 20.90
N GLU A 36 -4.48 -10.89 21.74
CA GLU A 36 -5.44 -11.56 22.62
C GLU A 36 -6.78 -11.86 21.94
N GLY A 37 -6.87 -11.63 20.61
CA GLY A 37 -8.06 -11.96 19.80
C GLY A 37 -9.11 -10.83 19.70
N TYR A 38 -8.82 -9.63 20.19
CA TYR A 38 -9.73 -8.49 20.02
C TYR A 38 -9.72 -7.99 18.57
N ASP A 39 -10.88 -7.53 18.09
CA ASP A 39 -10.99 -6.89 16.78
C ASP A 39 -10.15 -5.62 16.71
N LEU A 40 -9.37 -5.45 15.64
CA LEU A 40 -8.45 -4.33 15.45
C LEU A 40 -9.15 -2.97 15.51
N LYS A 41 -10.32 -2.85 14.87
CA LYS A 41 -11.08 -1.59 14.83
C LYS A 41 -11.63 -1.22 16.21
N GLN A 42 -12.12 -2.21 16.95
CA GLN A 42 -12.62 -2.01 18.32
C GLN A 42 -11.48 -1.65 19.27
N ALA A 43 -10.35 -2.36 19.21
CA ALA A 43 -9.16 -2.07 19.98
C ALA A 43 -8.61 -0.66 19.68
N ALA A 44 -8.50 -0.30 18.40
CA ALA A 44 -8.07 1.03 17.97
C ALA A 44 -9.04 2.14 18.40
N THR A 45 -10.34 1.87 18.44
CA THR A 45 -11.33 2.81 18.94
C THR A 45 -11.19 3.02 20.47
N PHE A 46 -11.12 1.93 21.23
CA PHE A 46 -11.01 1.98 22.68
C PHE A 46 -9.72 2.68 23.14
N VAL A 47 -8.57 2.21 22.67
CA VAL A 47 -7.27 2.79 22.99
C VAL A 47 -7.14 4.21 22.43
N GLY A 48 -7.60 4.43 21.19
CA GLY A 48 -7.59 5.74 20.56
C GLY A 48 -8.40 6.80 21.32
N ASN A 49 -9.51 6.42 21.96
CA ASN A 49 -10.28 7.31 22.85
C ASN A 49 -9.47 7.65 24.11
N HIS A 50 -8.84 6.67 24.75
CA HIS A 50 -8.01 6.88 25.93
C HIS A 50 -6.85 7.85 25.65
N PHE A 51 -6.17 7.69 24.53
CA PHE A 51 -5.05 8.56 24.12
C PHE A 51 -5.49 9.83 23.37
N LEU A 52 -6.79 10.09 23.19
CA LEU A 52 -7.34 11.22 22.43
C LEU A 52 -6.70 11.33 21.02
N LEU A 53 -6.58 10.19 20.32
CA LEU A 53 -6.05 10.14 18.99
C LEU A 53 -7.08 10.62 17.96
N SER A 54 -6.65 11.40 16.97
CA SER A 54 -7.48 11.76 15.81
C SER A 54 -7.83 10.51 14.99
N GLU A 55 -8.88 10.61 14.17
CA GLU A 55 -9.26 9.53 13.24
C GLU A 55 -8.10 9.15 12.31
N ARG A 56 -7.34 10.15 11.85
CA ARG A 56 -6.21 9.94 10.96
C ARG A 56 -5.05 9.21 11.64
N GLN A 57 -4.78 9.51 12.91
CA GLN A 57 -3.80 8.79 13.73
C GLN A 57 -4.22 7.33 13.97
N ARG A 58 -5.51 7.10 14.27
CA ARG A 58 -6.05 5.75 14.44
C ARG A 58 -5.96 4.95 13.15
N LEU A 59 -6.28 5.58 12.01
CA LEU A 59 -6.17 4.94 10.70
C LEU A 59 -4.71 4.56 10.39
N ALA A 60 -3.74 5.44 10.68
CA ALA A 60 -2.32 5.13 10.51
C ALA A 60 -1.89 3.92 11.34
N ILE A 61 -2.30 3.85 12.61
CA ILE A 61 -2.02 2.71 13.49
C ILE A 61 -2.67 1.43 12.95
N MET A 62 -3.97 1.47 12.62
CA MET A 62 -4.68 0.29 12.10
C MET A 62 -4.06 -0.25 10.81
N ARG A 63 -3.55 0.63 9.93
CA ARG A 63 -2.86 0.20 8.71
C ARG A 63 -1.46 -0.35 8.96
N SER A 64 -0.84 0.00 10.07
CA SER A 64 0.53 -0.39 10.40
C SER A 64 0.65 -1.67 11.22
N LEU A 65 -0.39 -2.03 11.97
CA LEU A 65 -0.37 -3.17 12.88
C LEU A 65 -0.88 -4.46 12.21
N ALA A 66 -0.36 -5.57 12.68
CA ALA A 66 -0.82 -6.93 12.39
C ALA A 66 -0.58 -7.82 13.62
N THR A 67 -1.30 -8.92 13.74
CA THR A 67 -1.04 -9.92 14.78
C THR A 67 0.26 -10.67 14.52
N LYS A 68 0.83 -11.27 15.55
CA LYS A 68 2.05 -12.11 15.42
C LYS A 68 1.83 -13.25 14.42
N GLU A 69 0.66 -13.86 14.41
CA GLU A 69 0.29 -14.91 13.49
C GLU A 69 0.28 -14.41 12.04
N GLN A 70 -0.37 -13.26 11.78
CA GLN A 70 -0.37 -12.62 10.45
C GLN A 70 1.04 -12.29 9.98
N LEU A 71 1.89 -11.76 10.87
CA LEU A 71 3.28 -11.42 10.52
C LEU A 71 4.09 -12.66 10.09
N VAL A 72 3.94 -13.77 10.82
CA VAL A 72 4.61 -15.04 10.48
C VAL A 72 4.12 -15.54 9.13
N GLU A 73 2.81 -15.58 8.90
CA GLU A 73 2.24 -16.06 7.64
C GLU A 73 2.59 -15.15 6.45
N ARG A 74 2.52 -13.83 6.60
CA ARG A 74 2.91 -12.88 5.55
C ARG A 74 4.39 -13.00 5.21
N SER A 75 5.26 -13.11 6.23
CA SER A 75 6.71 -13.30 6.02
C SER A 75 7.02 -14.61 5.29
N ARG A 76 6.31 -15.70 5.59
CA ARG A 76 6.46 -16.99 4.91
C ARG A 76 6.10 -16.92 3.42
N LYS A 77 5.12 -16.08 3.08
CA LYS A 77 4.62 -15.90 1.71
C LYS A 77 5.43 -14.87 0.90
N GLU A 78 6.25 -14.04 1.55
CA GLU A 78 7.03 -13.02 0.85
C GLU A 78 8.13 -13.67 0.02
N VAL A 79 8.19 -13.33 -1.27
CA VAL A 79 9.23 -13.81 -2.18
C VAL A 79 10.24 -12.70 -2.49
N SER A 80 11.52 -13.05 -2.44
CA SER A 80 12.63 -12.10 -2.65
C SER A 80 12.94 -11.85 -4.12
N SER A 81 12.61 -12.80 -5.01
CA SER A 81 12.88 -12.72 -6.45
C SER A 81 11.71 -13.21 -7.28
N VAL A 82 11.44 -12.49 -8.36
CA VAL A 82 10.43 -12.79 -9.38
C VAL A 82 11.04 -12.77 -10.79
N SER A 83 12.37 -12.92 -10.90
CA SER A 83 13.06 -12.97 -12.19
C SER A 83 12.49 -14.10 -13.07
N GLY A 84 12.16 -13.77 -14.33
CA GLY A 84 11.55 -14.68 -15.29
C GLY A 84 10.12 -15.12 -14.97
N ARG A 85 9.47 -14.51 -13.96
CA ARG A 85 8.13 -14.90 -13.52
C ARG A 85 7.07 -13.88 -13.94
N THR A 86 5.82 -14.33 -13.90
CA THR A 86 4.63 -13.47 -14.00
C THR A 86 4.27 -12.95 -12.61
N VAL A 87 3.86 -11.68 -12.54
CA VAL A 87 3.36 -11.03 -11.32
C VAL A 87 1.92 -10.55 -11.50
N TYR A 88 1.15 -10.49 -10.43
CA TYR A 88 -0.22 -10.00 -10.38
C TYR A 88 -0.29 -8.77 -9.49
N ILE A 89 -0.80 -7.66 -9.99
CA ILE A 89 -0.68 -6.34 -9.35
C ILE A 89 -2.06 -5.79 -9.02
N ASP A 90 -2.24 -5.46 -7.74
CA ASP A 90 -3.35 -4.64 -7.25
C ASP A 90 -3.12 -3.20 -7.70
N GLY A 91 -3.67 -2.86 -8.87
CA GLY A 91 -3.26 -1.68 -9.63
C GLY A 91 -3.52 -0.37 -8.91
N PHE A 92 -4.73 -0.16 -8.36
CA PHE A 92 -5.02 1.08 -7.64
C PHE A 92 -4.24 1.20 -6.33
N ASN A 93 -4.13 0.12 -5.56
CA ASN A 93 -3.40 0.11 -4.30
C ASN A 93 -1.93 0.53 -4.50
N ILE A 94 -1.27 -0.08 -5.48
CA ILE A 94 0.16 0.20 -5.75
C ILE A 94 0.35 1.58 -6.37
N ILE A 95 -0.41 1.94 -7.41
CA ILE A 95 -0.24 3.23 -8.10
C ILE A 95 -0.52 4.40 -7.16
N ILE A 96 -1.58 4.33 -6.33
CA ILE A 96 -1.90 5.37 -5.36
C ILE A 96 -0.77 5.55 -4.34
N THR A 97 -0.23 4.47 -3.80
CA THR A 97 0.89 4.56 -2.86
C THR A 97 2.14 5.17 -3.51
N LEU A 98 2.43 4.83 -4.78
CA LEU A 98 3.53 5.44 -5.53
C LEU A 98 3.28 6.93 -5.86
N GLU A 99 2.02 7.31 -6.14
CA GLU A 99 1.66 8.73 -6.29
C GLU A 99 1.89 9.50 -4.97
N VAL A 100 1.50 8.94 -3.83
CA VAL A 100 1.75 9.53 -2.50
C VAL A 100 3.25 9.68 -2.26
N LEU A 101 4.04 8.67 -2.64
CA LEU A 101 5.49 8.70 -2.58
C LEU A 101 6.09 9.84 -3.41
N LEU A 102 5.61 10.04 -4.65
CA LEU A 102 6.08 11.09 -5.56
C LEU A 102 5.59 12.49 -5.16
N CYS A 103 4.44 12.59 -4.49
CA CYS A 103 3.92 13.84 -3.93
C CYS A 103 4.66 14.31 -2.66
N ASP A 104 5.65 13.58 -2.15
CA ASP A 104 6.29 13.82 -0.86
C ASP A 104 5.28 13.88 0.31
N SER A 105 4.21 13.10 0.19
CA SER A 105 3.21 12.94 1.24
C SER A 105 3.59 11.79 2.17
N ILE A 106 2.96 11.75 3.35
CA ILE A 106 3.34 10.79 4.40
C ILE A 106 3.00 9.36 4.00
N LEU A 107 3.99 8.49 4.14
CA LEU A 107 3.88 7.04 4.05
C LEU A 107 4.26 6.40 5.39
N PHE A 108 3.74 5.21 5.65
CA PHE A 108 3.95 4.47 6.88
C PHE A 108 4.64 3.14 6.61
N SER A 109 5.69 2.85 7.40
CA SER A 109 6.26 1.52 7.45
C SER A 109 5.42 0.66 8.39
N CYS A 110 4.95 -0.47 7.91
CA CYS A 110 4.06 -1.37 8.64
C CYS A 110 4.84 -2.54 9.25
N MET A 111 4.26 -3.23 10.25
CA MET A 111 4.90 -4.36 10.94
C MET A 111 5.24 -5.52 9.98
N ASP A 112 4.46 -5.69 8.91
CA ASP A 112 4.69 -6.68 7.86
C ASP A 112 5.73 -6.25 6.80
N GLY A 113 6.43 -5.14 7.01
CA GLY A 113 7.43 -4.60 6.09
C GLY A 113 6.85 -3.86 4.89
N THR A 114 5.53 -3.83 4.70
CA THR A 114 4.91 -3.06 3.61
C THR A 114 4.96 -1.56 3.87
N ILE A 115 4.84 -0.79 2.78
CA ILE A 115 4.71 0.67 2.84
C ILE A 115 3.27 1.02 2.43
N ARG A 116 2.55 1.69 3.32
CA ARG A 116 1.14 2.07 3.11
C ARG A 116 0.93 3.58 3.21
N ASP A 117 -0.09 4.07 2.54
CA ASP A 117 -0.52 5.46 2.54
C ASP A 117 -1.83 5.66 3.33
N LEU A 118 -2.29 6.92 3.44
CA LEU A 118 -3.58 7.29 4.01
C LEU A 118 -4.47 8.03 3.00
N ALA A 119 -4.26 7.84 1.71
CA ALA A 119 -5.00 8.59 0.68
C ALA A 119 -6.48 8.23 0.58
N ALA A 120 -6.92 7.12 1.17
CA ALA A 120 -8.32 6.70 1.38
C ALA A 120 -9.28 7.05 0.22
N LEU A 121 -8.97 6.63 -1.00
CA LEU A 121 -9.78 6.90 -2.18
C LEU A 121 -11.00 5.95 -2.21
N ARG A 122 -12.08 6.35 -1.59
CA ARG A 122 -13.35 5.59 -1.57
C ARG A 122 -14.07 5.68 -2.93
N GLY A 123 -13.61 4.87 -3.90
CA GLY A 123 -14.26 4.77 -5.22
C GLY A 123 -14.07 5.96 -6.16
N THR A 124 -13.43 7.05 -5.72
CA THR A 124 -13.16 8.25 -6.54
C THR A 124 -11.68 8.42 -6.78
N TYR A 125 -11.19 7.87 -7.88
CA TYR A 125 -9.82 8.09 -8.34
C TYR A 125 -9.76 9.21 -9.39
N ARG A 126 -8.72 10.03 -9.36
CA ARG A 126 -8.40 11.04 -10.39
C ARG A 126 -6.96 10.90 -10.80
N ILE A 127 -6.69 10.94 -12.09
CA ILE A 127 -5.32 11.04 -12.61
C ILE A 127 -4.75 12.41 -12.21
N ILE A 128 -3.57 12.42 -11.63
CA ILE A 128 -2.82 13.62 -11.22
C ILE A 128 -1.50 13.70 -12.01
N PRO A 129 -0.79 14.81 -12.00
CA PRO A 129 0.49 14.93 -12.72
C PRO A 129 1.49 13.83 -12.38
N GLU A 130 1.52 13.37 -11.12
CA GLU A 130 2.41 12.35 -10.60
C GLU A 130 2.04 10.93 -11.05
N THR A 131 0.82 10.68 -11.54
CA THR A 131 0.37 9.36 -11.97
C THR A 131 1.28 8.76 -13.05
N LYS A 132 1.67 9.57 -14.05
CA LYS A 132 2.61 9.12 -15.09
C LYS A 132 3.94 8.65 -14.49
N GLY A 133 4.50 9.43 -13.59
CA GLY A 133 5.74 9.09 -12.87
C GLY A 133 5.60 7.84 -12.01
N ALA A 134 4.45 7.65 -11.36
CA ALA A 134 4.15 6.47 -10.56
C ALA A 134 4.12 5.18 -11.41
N VAL A 135 3.44 5.22 -12.56
CA VAL A 135 3.42 4.12 -13.52
C VAL A 135 4.82 3.82 -14.07
N GLN A 136 5.57 4.85 -14.46
CA GLN A 136 6.96 4.68 -14.93
C GLN A 136 7.87 4.07 -13.85
N LEU A 137 7.73 4.50 -12.59
CA LEU A 137 8.48 3.95 -11.47
C LEU A 137 8.15 2.47 -11.25
N LEU A 138 6.87 2.10 -11.30
CA LEU A 138 6.41 0.73 -11.21
C LEU A 138 7.02 -0.13 -12.32
N LEU A 139 6.80 0.24 -13.58
CA LEU A 139 7.24 -0.55 -14.74
C LEU A 139 8.77 -0.68 -14.79
N LYS A 140 9.49 0.39 -14.49
CA LYS A 140 10.96 0.36 -14.41
C LYS A 140 11.45 -0.57 -13.29
N THR A 141 10.78 -0.57 -12.14
CA THR A 141 11.14 -1.47 -11.04
C THR A 141 10.87 -2.93 -11.40
N LEU A 142 9.76 -3.22 -12.09
CA LEU A 142 9.45 -4.57 -12.58
C LEU A 142 10.49 -5.03 -13.62
N GLN A 143 10.90 -4.17 -14.53
CA GLN A 143 11.96 -4.45 -15.50
C GLN A 143 13.30 -4.77 -14.82
N GLU A 144 13.69 -3.99 -13.82
CA GLU A 144 14.92 -4.23 -13.05
C GLU A 144 14.89 -5.51 -12.20
N MET A 145 13.69 -5.95 -11.84
CA MET A 145 13.46 -7.23 -11.19
C MET A 145 13.39 -8.40 -12.18
N ASP A 146 13.60 -8.13 -13.48
CA ASP A 146 13.56 -9.12 -14.57
C ASP A 146 12.21 -9.86 -14.62
N VAL A 147 11.11 -9.16 -14.37
CA VAL A 147 9.75 -9.72 -14.47
C VAL A 147 9.42 -10.00 -15.93
N GLN A 148 8.94 -11.21 -16.22
CA GLN A 148 8.57 -11.61 -17.59
C GLN A 148 7.26 -11.00 -18.04
N ALA A 149 6.24 -11.03 -17.17
CA ALA A 149 4.91 -10.50 -17.45
C ALA A 149 4.25 -9.93 -16.19
N ALA A 150 3.40 -8.92 -16.37
CA ALA A 150 2.62 -8.33 -15.29
C ALA A 150 1.13 -8.23 -15.68
N HIS A 151 0.28 -8.83 -14.86
CA HIS A 151 -1.16 -8.65 -14.90
C HIS A 151 -1.55 -7.55 -13.91
N ILE A 152 -1.98 -6.39 -14.42
CA ILE A 152 -2.41 -5.25 -13.60
C ILE A 152 -3.93 -5.25 -13.55
N LEU A 153 -4.46 -5.46 -12.35
CA LEU A 153 -5.90 -5.53 -12.12
C LEU A 153 -6.41 -4.20 -11.55
N LEU A 154 -7.43 -3.64 -12.18
CA LEU A 154 -8.06 -2.39 -11.80
C LEU A 154 -9.53 -2.63 -11.44
N ASP A 155 -9.97 -2.08 -10.31
CA ASP A 155 -11.35 -2.22 -9.86
C ASP A 155 -12.32 -1.46 -10.78
N GLU A 156 -13.33 -2.18 -11.29
CA GLU A 156 -14.36 -1.62 -12.18
C GLU A 156 -15.15 -0.46 -11.52
N PRO A 157 -15.58 -0.56 -10.24
CA PRO A 157 -16.36 0.50 -9.62
C PRO A 157 -15.55 1.77 -9.32
N VAL A 158 -14.21 1.75 -9.44
CA VAL A 158 -13.39 2.94 -9.20
C VAL A 158 -13.41 3.85 -10.42
N SER A 159 -13.71 5.13 -10.20
CA SER A 159 -13.76 6.12 -11.28
C SER A 159 -12.43 6.24 -12.02
N ASN A 160 -12.48 6.52 -13.32
CA ASN A 160 -11.33 6.67 -14.21
C ASN A 160 -10.47 5.41 -14.40
N SER A 161 -10.94 4.21 -14.04
CA SER A 161 -10.23 2.95 -14.29
C SER A 161 -9.86 2.77 -15.78
N GLY A 162 -10.77 3.08 -16.72
CA GLY A 162 -10.50 3.04 -18.14
C GLY A 162 -9.41 4.03 -18.60
N ARG A 163 -9.38 5.23 -18.03
CA ARG A 163 -8.33 6.22 -18.35
C ARG A 163 -6.98 5.80 -17.78
N LEU A 164 -6.97 5.23 -16.57
CA LEU A 164 -5.75 4.71 -15.98
C LEU A 164 -5.21 3.52 -16.78
N LYS A 165 -6.08 2.58 -17.19
CA LYS A 165 -5.73 1.48 -18.09
C LYS A 165 -5.05 1.98 -19.36
N ALA A 166 -5.65 2.97 -20.05
CA ALA A 166 -5.09 3.54 -21.27
C ALA A 166 -3.70 4.17 -21.04
N LEU A 167 -3.55 4.92 -19.93
CA LEU A 167 -2.27 5.53 -19.57
C LEU A 167 -1.19 4.49 -19.26
N ILE A 168 -1.53 3.41 -18.53
CA ILE A 168 -0.57 2.33 -18.25
C ILE A 168 -0.15 1.64 -19.55
N ALA A 169 -1.11 1.37 -20.45
CA ALA A 169 -0.81 0.74 -21.74
C ALA A 169 0.12 1.60 -22.61
N GLU A 170 -0.18 2.90 -22.75
CA GLU A 170 0.65 3.87 -23.47
C GLU A 170 2.09 3.91 -22.93
N ILE A 171 2.25 4.03 -21.61
CA ILE A 171 3.57 4.07 -20.97
C ILE A 171 4.28 2.72 -21.14
N GLY A 172 3.52 1.63 -21.07
CA GLY A 172 4.02 0.27 -21.14
C GLY A 172 4.70 -0.10 -22.46
N GLU A 173 4.33 0.56 -23.57
CA GLU A 173 4.95 0.34 -24.88
C GLU A 173 6.48 0.55 -24.88
N ALA A 174 6.99 1.34 -23.94
CA ALA A 174 8.43 1.61 -23.81
C ALA A 174 9.20 0.55 -22.99
N TYR A 175 8.51 -0.45 -22.44
CA TYR A 175 9.13 -1.45 -21.57
C TYR A 175 9.04 -2.85 -22.18
N PRO A 176 10.14 -3.64 -22.22
CA PRO A 176 10.15 -5.00 -22.76
C PRO A 176 9.53 -5.98 -21.74
N LEU A 177 8.31 -5.75 -21.35
CA LEU A 177 7.55 -6.47 -20.34
C LEU A 177 6.19 -6.86 -20.90
N GLY A 178 5.82 -8.13 -20.78
CA GLY A 178 4.45 -8.56 -21.13
C GLY A 178 3.44 -7.90 -20.19
N LEU A 179 2.62 -6.96 -20.72
CA LEU A 179 1.61 -6.27 -19.92
C LEU A 179 0.21 -6.72 -20.33
N ASP A 180 -0.56 -7.16 -19.34
CA ASP A 180 -1.99 -7.36 -19.44
C ASP A 180 -2.69 -6.51 -18.36
N ILE A 181 -3.56 -5.59 -18.82
CA ILE A 181 -4.24 -4.65 -17.91
C ILE A 181 -5.74 -4.93 -17.99
N GLN A 182 -6.31 -5.38 -16.91
CA GLN A 182 -7.71 -5.77 -16.80
C GLN A 182 -8.48 -4.84 -15.88
N ILE A 183 -9.72 -4.52 -16.27
CA ILE A 183 -10.70 -3.86 -15.40
C ILE A 183 -11.72 -4.93 -15.06
N GLN A 184 -11.88 -5.22 -13.76
CA GLN A 184 -12.76 -6.28 -13.32
C GLN A 184 -13.40 -5.96 -11.97
N ARG A 185 -14.45 -6.72 -11.65
CA ARG A 185 -15.01 -6.77 -10.30
C ARG A 185 -14.20 -7.75 -9.47
N ASP A 186 -14.25 -7.56 -8.15
CA ASP A 186 -13.65 -8.51 -7.19
C ASP A 186 -12.14 -8.76 -7.43
N VAL A 187 -11.36 -7.69 -7.64
CA VAL A 187 -9.90 -7.73 -7.79
C VAL A 187 -9.27 -8.49 -6.61
N ASP A 188 -9.70 -8.22 -5.38
CA ASP A 188 -9.18 -8.88 -4.18
C ASP A 188 -9.29 -10.39 -4.27
N ARG A 189 -10.47 -10.92 -4.62
CA ARG A 189 -10.68 -12.37 -4.74
C ARG A 189 -9.86 -13.00 -5.84
N THR A 190 -9.67 -12.29 -6.95
CA THR A 190 -8.80 -12.78 -8.03
C THR A 190 -7.36 -12.91 -7.54
N LEU A 191 -6.89 -11.95 -6.73
CA LEU A 191 -5.53 -11.94 -6.21
C LEU A 191 -5.30 -12.96 -5.09
N TRP A 192 -6.33 -13.42 -4.39
CA TRP A 192 -6.19 -14.43 -3.33
C TRP A 192 -5.61 -15.75 -3.80
N GLU A 193 -5.88 -16.14 -5.04
CA GLU A 193 -5.46 -17.42 -5.60
C GLU A 193 -4.14 -17.32 -6.37
N GLN A 194 -3.51 -16.13 -6.41
CA GLN A 194 -2.32 -15.90 -7.22
C GLN A 194 -1.02 -16.00 -6.42
N GLU A 195 0.03 -16.37 -7.14
CA GLU A 195 1.42 -16.25 -6.69
C GLU A 195 2.02 -14.91 -7.16
N ASN A 196 3.08 -14.49 -6.48
CA ASN A 196 3.84 -13.29 -6.83
C ASN A 196 2.96 -12.02 -6.89
N VAL A 197 2.00 -11.90 -5.95
CA VAL A 197 1.09 -10.76 -5.88
C VAL A 197 1.84 -9.52 -5.42
N ILE A 198 1.59 -8.40 -6.05
CA ILE A 198 2.10 -7.08 -5.67
C ILE A 198 0.93 -6.25 -5.14
N THR A 199 0.87 -6.13 -3.83
CA THR A 199 -0.13 -5.37 -3.08
C THR A 199 0.42 -4.94 -1.73
N THR A 200 -0.25 -4.00 -1.07
CA THR A 200 -0.05 -3.68 0.35
C THR A 200 -1.34 -3.87 1.15
N ASP A 201 -2.42 -4.31 0.50
CA ASP A 201 -3.67 -4.58 1.20
C ASP A 201 -3.53 -5.81 2.11
N SER A 202 -3.88 -5.61 3.39
CA SER A 202 -3.72 -6.64 4.43
C SER A 202 -4.59 -7.88 4.18
N VAL A 203 -5.79 -7.69 3.61
CA VAL A 203 -6.70 -8.81 3.34
C VAL A 203 -6.15 -9.66 2.20
N ILE A 204 -5.63 -9.03 1.14
CA ILE A 204 -5.01 -9.78 0.04
C ILE A 204 -3.75 -10.50 0.51
N LEU A 205 -2.89 -9.84 1.31
CA LEU A 205 -1.69 -10.46 1.90
C LEU A 205 -2.00 -11.68 2.76
N ASP A 206 -3.11 -11.65 3.50
CA ASP A 206 -3.53 -12.77 4.34
C ASP A 206 -4.01 -13.99 3.51
N HIS A 207 -4.49 -13.78 2.27
CA HIS A 207 -5.09 -14.82 1.45
C HIS A 207 -4.24 -15.29 0.27
N CYS A 208 -3.46 -14.41 -0.38
CA CYS A 208 -2.68 -14.76 -1.56
C CYS A 208 -1.67 -15.88 -1.28
N VAL A 209 -1.25 -16.59 -2.33
CA VAL A 209 -0.30 -17.71 -2.24
C VAL A 209 1.11 -17.19 -1.93
N SER A 210 1.54 -16.15 -2.64
CA SER A 210 2.81 -15.46 -2.35
C SER A 210 2.75 -13.99 -2.80
N TRP A 211 3.61 -13.14 -2.24
CA TRP A 211 3.61 -11.72 -2.52
C TRP A 211 5.00 -11.11 -2.61
N VAL A 212 5.09 -9.91 -3.19
CA VAL A 212 6.34 -9.17 -3.46
C VAL A 212 6.21 -7.74 -2.96
N ASN A 213 7.19 -7.28 -2.17
CA ASN A 213 7.22 -5.95 -1.60
C ASN A 213 7.84 -4.92 -2.57
N ILE A 214 7.06 -4.45 -3.55
CA ILE A 214 7.59 -3.49 -4.54
C ILE A 214 7.66 -2.07 -4.00
N ASN A 215 6.71 -1.65 -3.15
CA ASN A 215 6.68 -0.29 -2.63
C ASN A 215 7.91 0.04 -1.77
N ALA A 216 8.38 -0.91 -0.97
CA ALA A 216 9.63 -0.76 -0.21
C ALA A 216 10.84 -0.60 -1.15
N LYS A 217 10.91 -1.38 -2.25
CA LYS A 217 11.96 -1.25 -3.27
C LYS A 217 11.93 0.12 -3.96
N CYS A 218 10.75 0.59 -4.38
CA CYS A 218 10.57 1.90 -4.99
C CYS A 218 10.97 3.04 -4.04
N MET A 219 10.58 2.96 -2.77
CA MET A 219 10.91 3.94 -1.75
C MET A 219 12.44 4.02 -1.52
N THR A 220 13.09 2.87 -1.33
CA THR A 220 14.56 2.78 -1.17
C THR A 220 15.29 3.36 -2.38
N ARG A 221 14.84 3.06 -3.59
CA ARG A 221 15.39 3.60 -4.84
C ARG A 221 15.38 5.12 -4.88
N LEU A 222 14.33 5.75 -4.35
CA LEU A 222 14.19 7.22 -4.31
C LEU A 222 14.87 7.84 -3.09
N GLY A 223 15.51 7.07 -2.22
CA GLY A 223 16.13 7.55 -0.99
C GLY A 223 15.14 8.16 0.00
N LYS A 224 13.86 7.76 -0.08
CA LYS A 224 12.79 8.26 0.80
C LYS A 224 12.58 7.35 2.01
N THR A 225 11.96 7.90 3.04
CA THR A 225 11.66 7.19 4.29
C THR A 225 10.17 7.23 4.60
N ALA A 226 9.68 6.24 5.33
CA ALA A 226 8.33 6.19 5.83
C ALA A 226 8.31 6.38 7.35
N LEU A 227 7.21 6.93 7.87
CA LEU A 227 7.01 7.07 9.30
C LEU A 227 6.74 5.73 9.96
N ASN A 228 7.31 5.53 11.14
CA ASN A 228 7.01 4.42 12.00
C ASN A 228 6.15 4.90 13.18
N VAL A 229 4.95 4.32 13.33
CA VAL A 229 3.98 4.67 14.38
C VAL A 229 3.78 3.57 15.42
N TRP A 230 4.54 2.48 15.34
CA TRP A 230 4.38 1.30 16.20
C TRP A 230 5.65 0.91 16.99
N ASN A 231 6.82 1.44 16.61
CA ASN A 231 8.11 1.16 17.27
C ASN A 231 8.84 2.44 17.66
#